data_d324fb35f8a49ffb8dd4abe980bf5ed5
#
_entry.id   d324fb35f8a49ffb8dd4abe980bf5ed5
#
_cell.length_a   1.000
_cell.length_b   1.000
_cell.length_c   1.000
_cell.angle_alpha   90.00
_cell.angle_beta   90.00
_cell.angle_gamma   90.00
#
_symmetry.space_group_name_H-M   'P 1'
#
loop_
_entity.id
_entity.type
_entity.pdbx_description
1 polymer ?
#
loop_
_entity_poly.entity_id
_entity_poly.type
_entity_poly.pdbx_seq_one_letter_code
_entity_poly.pdbx_strand_id
1 'polypeptide(L)'
;MALAALAVPWIAALVLDRDWTQVSGPPVRVAILQGAIPQDMKWLEANRETTLELYAKLTREALGEPLIVMPESALPDLANNLVPYLGRLYNEASARGSALVLGLVRASDDGSNYFN
;
A
#
# COMPACT_ATOMS: atom_id res chain seq x y z
N MET A 1 44.17 10.52 15.84
CA MET A 1 42.92 11.29 15.70
C MET A 1 41.94 10.65 14.70
N ALA A 2 42.39 10.07 13.56
CA ALA A 2 41.50 9.44 12.57
C ALA A 2 40.72 8.22 13.11
N LEU A 3 41.31 7.35 13.93
CA LEU A 3 40.62 6.20 14.55
C LEU A 3 39.51 6.60 15.51
N ALA A 4 39.66 7.73 16.25
CA ALA A 4 38.61 8.24 17.14
C ALA A 4 37.41 8.73 16.33
N ALA A 5 37.61 9.40 15.18
CA ALA A 5 36.58 9.87 14.32
C ALA A 5 35.74 8.71 13.68
N LEU A 6 36.41 7.58 13.40
CA LEU A 6 35.74 6.38 12.90
C LEU A 6 34.89 5.67 13.96
N ALA A 7 35.22 5.79 15.25
CA ALA A 7 34.48 5.17 16.34
C ALA A 7 33.24 5.97 16.76
N VAL A 8 33.20 7.28 16.52
CA VAL A 8 32.11 8.17 16.94
C VAL A 8 30.72 7.72 16.46
N PRO A 9 30.48 7.37 15.16
CA PRO A 9 29.15 6.95 14.72
C PRO A 9 28.69 5.66 15.39
N TRP A 10 29.61 4.74 15.68
CA TRP A 10 29.25 3.47 16.34
C TRP A 10 28.91 3.66 17.80
N ILE A 11 29.67 4.52 18.51
CA ILE A 11 29.37 4.88 19.90
C ILE A 11 28.07 5.67 19.96
N ALA A 12 27.83 6.60 19.02
CA ALA A 12 26.59 7.34 18.93
C ALA A 12 25.38 6.40 18.68
N ALA A 13 25.53 5.41 17.81
CA ALA A 13 24.49 4.42 17.57
C ALA A 13 24.12 3.65 18.84
N LEU A 14 25.09 3.20 19.62
CA LEU A 14 24.86 2.51 20.90
C LEU A 14 24.18 3.38 21.95
N VAL A 15 24.50 4.69 22.00
CA VAL A 15 23.90 5.63 22.96
C VAL A 15 22.51 6.08 22.53
N LEU A 16 22.27 6.16 21.22
CA LEU A 16 21.00 6.58 20.63
C LEU A 16 20.06 5.40 20.36
N ASP A 17 20.52 4.15 20.58
CA ASP A 17 19.69 2.95 20.46
C ASP A 17 18.65 2.95 21.60
N ARG A 18 17.47 3.41 21.25
CA ARG A 18 16.30 3.43 22.14
C ARG A 18 15.03 3.29 21.34
N ASP A 19 14.03 2.72 21.97
CA ASP A 19 12.70 2.61 21.40
C ASP A 19 12.07 4.00 21.25
N TRP A 20 11.90 4.43 20.00
CA TRP A 20 11.23 5.70 19.66
C TRP A 20 9.71 5.57 19.66
N THR A 21 9.22 4.34 19.67
CA THR A 21 7.78 4.03 19.66
C THR A 21 7.46 3.06 20.79
N GLN A 22 6.28 3.18 21.35
CA GLN A 22 5.76 2.23 22.32
C GLN A 22 4.51 1.58 21.73
N VAL A 23 4.38 0.27 21.94
CA VAL A 23 3.18 -0.46 21.54
C VAL A 23 2.01 0.07 22.35
N SER A 24 0.96 0.52 21.66
CA SER A 24 -0.26 1.04 22.27
C SER A 24 -1.47 0.26 21.71
N GLY A 25 -2.24 -0.35 22.59
CA GLY A 25 -3.43 -1.12 22.23
C GLY A 25 -3.15 -2.56 21.79
N PRO A 26 -4.20 -3.31 21.50
CA PRO A 26 -4.10 -4.70 21.06
C PRO A 26 -3.56 -4.80 19.63
N PRO A 27 -2.90 -5.90 19.25
CA PRO A 27 -2.45 -6.13 17.90
C PRO A 27 -3.65 -6.19 16.93
N VAL A 28 -3.48 -5.59 15.75
CA VAL A 28 -4.47 -5.63 14.67
C VAL A 28 -4.01 -6.64 13.61
N ARG A 29 -4.91 -7.54 13.21
CA ARG A 29 -4.64 -8.44 12.09
C ARG A 29 -4.69 -7.65 10.78
N VAL A 30 -3.73 -7.94 9.90
CA VAL A 30 -3.58 -7.25 8.61
C VAL A 30 -3.41 -8.28 7.51
N ALA A 31 -4.23 -8.18 6.47
CA ALA A 31 -4.01 -8.90 5.22
C ALA A 31 -3.23 -8.01 4.25
N ILE A 32 -2.08 -8.49 3.80
CA ILE A 32 -1.27 -7.80 2.78
C ILE A 32 -1.47 -8.54 1.45
N LEU A 33 -2.02 -7.85 0.45
CA LEU A 33 -2.29 -8.41 -0.85
C LEU A 33 -1.09 -8.22 -1.78
N GLN A 34 -0.68 -9.29 -2.46
CA GLN A 34 0.43 -9.22 -3.41
C GLN A 34 0.04 -9.94 -4.71
N GLY A 35 -0.19 -9.16 -5.77
CA GLY A 35 -0.58 -9.68 -7.08
C GLY A 35 0.56 -10.34 -7.87
N ALA A 36 1.83 -10.12 -7.46
CA ALA A 36 3.02 -10.66 -8.11
C ALA A 36 3.08 -10.42 -9.65
N ILE A 37 2.59 -9.26 -10.09
CA ILE A 37 2.57 -8.89 -11.50
C ILE A 37 3.96 -8.38 -11.91
N PRO A 38 4.58 -8.92 -12.98
CA PRO A 38 5.86 -8.43 -13.48
C PRO A 38 5.78 -6.94 -13.83
N GLN A 39 6.84 -6.18 -13.50
CA GLN A 39 6.84 -4.73 -13.63
C GLN A 39 6.70 -4.25 -15.08
N ASP A 40 7.27 -4.98 -16.02
CA ASP A 40 7.19 -4.73 -17.46
C ASP A 40 5.79 -4.99 -18.05
N MET A 41 5.00 -5.82 -17.38
CA MET A 41 3.63 -6.14 -17.79
C MET A 41 2.56 -5.30 -17.11
N LYS A 42 2.91 -4.65 -16.02
CA LYS A 42 1.96 -3.97 -15.12
C LYS A 42 1.16 -2.86 -15.81
N TRP A 43 1.82 -2.07 -16.64
CA TRP A 43 1.22 -0.90 -17.29
C TRP A 43 0.75 -1.16 -18.73
N LEU A 44 0.77 -2.40 -19.19
CA LEU A 44 0.22 -2.74 -20.48
C LEU A 44 -1.32 -2.72 -20.42
N GLU A 45 -1.94 -1.99 -21.34
CA GLU A 45 -3.39 -1.87 -21.42
C GLU A 45 -4.08 -3.25 -21.49
N ALA A 46 -3.48 -4.20 -22.22
CA ALA A 46 -3.97 -5.57 -22.33
C ALA A 46 -4.08 -6.31 -20.97
N ASN A 47 -3.30 -5.91 -19.97
CA ASN A 47 -3.27 -6.54 -18.65
C ASN A 47 -4.10 -5.78 -17.61
N ARG A 48 -4.62 -4.61 -17.96
CA ARG A 48 -5.35 -3.74 -17.04
C ARG A 48 -6.52 -4.47 -16.37
N GLU A 49 -7.41 -5.03 -17.16
CA GLU A 49 -8.63 -5.69 -16.65
C GLU A 49 -8.27 -6.92 -15.79
N THR A 50 -7.36 -7.76 -16.28
CA THR A 50 -6.88 -8.95 -15.54
C THR A 50 -6.27 -8.55 -14.18
N THR A 51 -5.55 -7.43 -14.14
CA THR A 51 -4.98 -6.90 -12.89
C THR A 51 -6.06 -6.45 -11.92
N LEU A 52 -7.06 -5.71 -12.42
CA LEU A 52 -8.20 -5.27 -11.61
C LEU A 52 -8.98 -6.46 -11.04
N GLU A 53 -9.26 -7.46 -11.87
CA GLU A 53 -9.94 -8.69 -11.45
C GLU A 53 -9.15 -9.46 -10.39
N LEU A 54 -7.82 -9.58 -10.56
CA LEU A 54 -6.94 -10.23 -9.61
C LEU A 54 -7.02 -9.54 -8.23
N TYR A 55 -6.87 -8.22 -8.18
CA TYR A 55 -6.93 -7.50 -6.90
C TYR A 55 -8.34 -7.49 -6.30
N ALA A 56 -9.40 -7.46 -7.11
CA ALA A 56 -10.76 -7.65 -6.61
C ALA A 56 -10.95 -9.04 -5.96
N LYS A 57 -10.42 -10.09 -6.60
CA LYS A 57 -10.45 -11.45 -6.07
C LYS A 57 -9.68 -11.55 -4.74
N LEU A 58 -8.42 -11.09 -4.71
CA LEU A 58 -7.59 -11.12 -3.50
C LEU A 58 -8.24 -10.34 -2.36
N THR A 59 -8.86 -9.18 -2.66
CA THR A 59 -9.61 -8.41 -1.66
C THR A 59 -10.77 -9.20 -1.09
N ARG A 60 -11.56 -9.87 -1.93
CA ARG A 60 -12.70 -10.69 -1.48
C ARG A 60 -12.28 -11.88 -0.64
N GLU A 61 -11.14 -12.50 -0.94
CA GLU A 61 -10.55 -13.58 -0.14
C GLU A 61 -10.10 -13.11 1.25
N ALA A 62 -9.72 -11.82 1.39
CA ALA A 62 -9.28 -11.22 2.64
C ALA A 62 -10.41 -10.53 3.45
N LEU A 63 -11.64 -10.51 2.94
CA LEU A 63 -12.78 -9.86 3.63
C LEU A 63 -13.02 -10.45 5.02
N GLY A 64 -13.20 -9.57 6.01
CA GLY A 64 -13.31 -9.94 7.43
C GLY A 64 -12.01 -9.75 8.21
N GLU A 65 -10.86 -9.54 7.55
CA GLU A 65 -9.68 -9.02 8.22
C GLU A 65 -9.87 -7.52 8.51
N PRO A 66 -9.53 -7.04 9.72
CA PRO A 66 -9.76 -5.63 10.10
C PRO A 66 -9.09 -4.64 9.16
N LEU A 67 -7.92 -4.99 8.61
CA LEU A 67 -7.17 -4.14 7.69
C LEU A 67 -6.66 -4.96 6.50
N ILE A 68 -6.94 -4.47 5.30
CA ILE A 68 -6.48 -5.04 4.04
C ILE A 68 -5.60 -4.00 3.35
N VAL A 69 -4.36 -4.35 3.02
CA VAL A 69 -3.37 -3.44 2.43
C VAL A 69 -2.93 -3.95 1.08
N MET A 70 -3.04 -3.11 0.05
CA MET A 70 -2.47 -3.33 -1.28
C MET A 70 -1.12 -2.60 -1.39
N PRO A 71 -0.20 -3.10 -2.24
CA PRO A 71 1.03 -2.37 -2.53
C PRO A 71 0.75 -1.03 -3.21
N GLU A 72 1.73 -0.15 -3.14
CA GLU A 72 1.70 1.11 -3.91
C GLU A 72 1.57 0.84 -5.40
N SER A 73 0.73 1.62 -6.07
CA SER A 73 0.43 1.45 -7.49
C SER A 73 0.01 0.02 -7.86
N ALA A 74 -0.73 -0.65 -6.99
CA ALA A 74 -1.23 -2.02 -7.25
C ALA A 74 -2.09 -2.08 -8.51
N LEU A 75 -2.89 -1.04 -8.74
CA LEU A 75 -3.81 -0.95 -9.87
C LEU A 75 -3.21 -0.08 -10.98
N PRO A 76 -3.18 -0.56 -12.24
CA PRO A 76 -2.50 0.11 -13.35
C PRO A 76 -3.38 1.17 -14.02
N ASP A 77 -3.91 2.10 -13.25
CA ASP A 77 -4.72 3.21 -13.78
C ASP A 77 -4.76 4.36 -12.77
N LEU A 78 -5.21 5.52 -13.22
CA LEU A 78 -5.47 6.66 -12.36
C LEU A 78 -6.70 6.43 -11.48
N ALA A 79 -6.63 6.90 -10.24
CA ALA A 79 -7.76 6.83 -9.31
C ALA A 79 -9.05 7.45 -9.90
N ASN A 80 -8.88 8.51 -10.73
CA ASN A 80 -9.98 9.18 -11.44
C ASN A 80 -10.80 8.21 -12.32
N ASN A 81 -10.13 7.26 -12.97
CA ASN A 81 -10.75 6.29 -13.87
C ASN A 81 -11.34 5.08 -13.12
N LEU A 82 -10.90 4.88 -11.87
CA LEU A 82 -11.24 3.71 -11.06
C LEU A 82 -12.37 3.97 -10.05
N VAL A 83 -12.98 5.15 -10.05
CA VAL A 83 -14.01 5.51 -9.06
C VAL A 83 -15.11 4.45 -8.90
N PRO A 84 -15.73 3.91 -9.96
CA PRO A 84 -16.76 2.87 -9.81
C PRO A 84 -16.19 1.54 -9.30
N TYR A 85 -14.97 1.18 -9.69
CA TYR A 85 -14.29 -0.03 -9.24
C TYR A 85 -13.95 0.06 -7.75
N LEU A 86 -13.32 1.16 -7.33
CA LEU A 86 -12.95 1.42 -5.94
C LEU A 86 -14.19 1.50 -5.05
N GLY A 87 -15.25 2.18 -5.50
CA GLY A 87 -16.51 2.27 -4.76
C GLY A 87 -17.11 0.89 -4.44
N ARG A 88 -17.08 -0.04 -5.40
CA ARG A 88 -17.54 -1.42 -5.16
C ARG A 88 -16.64 -2.12 -4.12
N LEU A 89 -15.32 -2.05 -4.26
CA LEU A 89 -14.40 -2.70 -3.31
C LEU A 89 -14.55 -2.14 -1.89
N TYR A 90 -14.62 -0.82 -1.74
CA TYR A 90 -14.80 -0.19 -0.43
C TYR A 90 -16.15 -0.57 0.21
N ASN A 91 -17.21 -0.63 -0.56
CA ASN A 91 -18.52 -1.05 -0.06
C ASN A 91 -18.50 -2.53 0.38
N GLU A 92 -17.89 -3.42 -0.43
CA GLU A 92 -17.72 -4.83 -0.07
C GLU A 92 -16.88 -5.00 1.20
N ALA A 93 -15.77 -4.27 1.32
CA ALA A 93 -14.90 -4.31 2.50
C ALA A 93 -15.62 -3.78 3.75
N SER A 94 -16.24 -2.60 3.65
CA SER A 94 -16.98 -1.98 4.76
C SER A 94 -18.11 -2.86 5.27
N ALA A 95 -18.85 -3.51 4.36
CA ALA A 95 -19.94 -4.43 4.73
C ALA A 95 -19.47 -5.65 5.55
N ARG A 96 -18.16 -5.95 5.51
CA ARG A 96 -17.51 -7.05 6.25
C ARG A 96 -16.65 -6.56 7.41
N GLY A 97 -16.70 -5.25 7.73
CA GLY A 97 -15.91 -4.65 8.81
C GLY A 97 -14.41 -4.54 8.48
N SER A 98 -14.04 -4.55 7.21
CA SER A 98 -12.65 -4.42 6.75
C SER A 98 -12.38 -2.98 6.31
N ALA A 99 -11.24 -2.42 6.74
CA ALA A 99 -10.67 -1.20 6.17
C ALA A 99 -9.72 -1.56 5.02
N LEU A 100 -9.76 -0.79 3.92
CA LEU A 100 -8.92 -1.01 2.74
C LEU A 100 -7.97 0.16 2.57
N VAL A 101 -6.66 -0.15 2.47
CA VAL A 101 -5.57 0.82 2.24
C VAL A 101 -4.85 0.48 0.95
N LEU A 102 -4.74 1.46 0.06
CA LEU A 102 -4.01 1.33 -1.20
C LEU A 102 -3.46 2.69 -1.63
N GLY A 103 -2.30 2.68 -2.29
CA GLY A 103 -1.71 3.85 -2.92
C GLY A 103 -2.05 3.88 -4.41
N LEU A 104 -2.51 5.04 -4.90
CA LEU A 104 -2.87 5.27 -6.31
C LEU A 104 -2.44 6.64 -6.76
N VAL A 105 -2.06 6.73 -8.02
CA VAL A 105 -1.83 8.01 -8.68
C VAL A 105 -3.19 8.63 -9.04
N ARG A 106 -3.38 9.90 -8.66
CA ARG A 106 -4.54 10.70 -9.03
C ARG A 106 -4.10 11.91 -9.86
N ALA A 107 -4.81 12.21 -10.93
CA ALA A 107 -4.64 13.47 -11.66
C ALA A 107 -5.50 14.56 -11.02
N SER A 108 -5.03 15.82 -11.08
CA SER A 108 -5.86 17.00 -10.80
C SER A 108 -7.02 17.11 -11.80
N ASP A 109 -8.03 17.90 -11.47
CA ASP A 109 -9.23 18.03 -12.32
C ASP A 109 -8.92 18.64 -13.68
N ASP A 110 -7.87 19.45 -13.76
CA ASP A 110 -7.35 20.06 -15.02
C ASP A 110 -6.31 19.18 -15.73
N GLY A 111 -5.92 18.04 -15.15
CA GLY A 111 -4.93 17.12 -15.69
C GLY A 111 -3.47 17.64 -15.65
N SER A 112 -3.21 18.77 -15.02
CA SER A 112 -1.88 19.40 -15.00
C SER A 112 -0.92 18.80 -13.97
N ASN A 113 -1.44 18.18 -12.91
CA ASN A 113 -0.66 17.64 -11.80
C ASN A 113 -1.09 16.22 -11.46
N TYR A 114 -0.13 15.44 -10.91
CA TYR A 114 -0.37 14.11 -10.41
C TYR A 114 -0.01 14.05 -8.92
N PHE A 115 -0.83 13.37 -8.15
CA PHE A 115 -0.68 13.15 -6.71
C PHE A 115 -0.63 11.65 -6.42
N ASN A 116 0.14 11.28 -5.41
CA ASN A 116 0.18 9.93 -4.86
C ASN A 116 -0.15 9.97 -3.38
#